data_3bb480234fdb899ee657bb6e36f4f673
#
_entry.id   3bb480234fdb899ee657bb6e36f4f673
#
_cell.length_a   1.000
_cell.length_b   1.000
_cell.length_c   1.000
_cell.angle_alpha   90.00
_cell.angle_beta   90.00
_cell.angle_gamma   90.00
#
_symmetry.space_group_name_H-M   'P 1'
#
loop_
_entity.id
_entity.type
_entity.pdbx_description
1 polymer ?
#
loop_
_entity_poly.entity_id
_entity_poly.type
_entity_poly.pdbx_seq_one_letter_code
_entity_poly.pdbx_strand_id
1 'polypeptide(L)'
;MPCVASLDAFHRAIDEFVVEDLGLAAEPAALAAARRSLDSCGLLLLGEMHGVRENPLVIRAVMQAFGLTSLALEWPDELAPVVRALLAGQPLADHPLLWGGDGRITAGHLAVLAERSKAGPLEVILFDGVIGAGWSWSQRDEAMARRLLTGSPPTARTLAVAGNAHTPTSSTDLGVPLGACVARQRPGIREIQIRYGGGRFWNFKSRQFAGRASAQGPVRLYEDSGELVLDLPIATEAVVPQRPQSPLPGGMKSTG
;
A
#
# COMPACT_ATOMS: atom_id res chain seq x y z
N MET A 1 -1.88 -7.68 -19.82
CA MET A 1 -0.43 -7.58 -19.52
C MET A 1 -0.28 -6.88 -18.17
N PRO A 2 0.48 -7.39 -17.21
CA PRO A 2 0.62 -6.80 -15.87
C PRO A 2 1.53 -5.56 -15.83
N CYS A 3 2.23 -5.23 -16.91
CA CYS A 3 3.14 -4.10 -16.98
C CYS A 3 2.81 -3.23 -18.20
N VAL A 4 2.74 -1.91 -18.00
CA VAL A 4 2.52 -0.91 -19.05
C VAL A 4 3.67 0.08 -19.10
N ALA A 5 4.10 0.45 -20.32
CA ALA A 5 5.30 1.25 -20.56
C ALA A 5 4.99 2.68 -21.06
N SER A 6 3.73 3.06 -21.22
CA SER A 6 3.33 4.40 -21.64
C SER A 6 2.21 4.95 -20.75
N LEU A 7 2.16 6.28 -20.63
CA LEU A 7 1.14 6.97 -19.85
C LEU A 7 -0.27 6.67 -20.36
N ASP A 8 -0.47 6.65 -21.68
CA ASP A 8 -1.78 6.33 -22.28
C ASP A 8 -2.24 4.91 -21.97
N ALA A 9 -1.32 3.93 -21.98
CA ALA A 9 -1.64 2.56 -21.59
C ALA A 9 -1.95 2.47 -20.10
N PHE A 10 -1.29 3.28 -19.27
CA PHE A 10 -1.55 3.34 -17.85
C PHE A 10 -2.90 4.00 -17.53
N HIS A 11 -3.25 5.10 -18.22
CA HIS A 11 -4.59 5.71 -18.14
C HIS A 11 -5.68 4.70 -18.50
N ARG A 12 -5.54 3.99 -19.63
CA ARG A 12 -6.51 2.94 -19.98
C ARG A 12 -6.64 1.87 -18.91
N ALA A 13 -5.52 1.43 -18.33
CA ALA A 13 -5.56 0.43 -17.26
C ALA A 13 -6.25 0.94 -15.97
N ILE A 14 -6.14 2.25 -15.68
CA ILE A 14 -6.87 2.90 -14.58
C ILE A 14 -8.37 2.92 -14.88
N ASP A 15 -8.75 3.33 -16.10
CA ASP A 15 -10.15 3.44 -16.52
C ASP A 15 -10.84 2.06 -16.63
N GLU A 16 -10.09 1.02 -17.02
CA GLU A 16 -10.56 -0.35 -17.13
C GLU A 16 -10.59 -1.10 -15.80
N PHE A 17 -9.99 -0.54 -14.74
CA PHE A 17 -9.98 -1.20 -13.44
C PHE A 17 -11.37 -1.16 -12.80
N VAL A 18 -11.95 -2.32 -12.58
CA VAL A 18 -13.25 -2.45 -11.93
C VAL A 18 -13.07 -2.32 -10.41
N VAL A 19 -13.65 -1.26 -9.85
CA VAL A 19 -13.69 -1.04 -8.40
C VAL A 19 -14.89 -1.79 -7.84
N GLU A 20 -14.68 -3.04 -7.49
CA GLU A 20 -15.70 -3.93 -6.95
C GLU A 20 -15.69 -3.96 -5.41
N ASP A 21 -16.82 -4.37 -4.81
CA ASP A 21 -16.89 -4.62 -3.38
C ASP A 21 -16.38 -6.04 -3.08
N LEU A 22 -15.37 -6.14 -2.24
CA LEU A 22 -14.82 -7.44 -1.80
C LEU A 22 -15.70 -8.15 -0.77
N GLY A 23 -16.75 -7.51 -0.27
CA GLY A 23 -17.62 -8.12 0.74
C GLY A 23 -16.88 -8.49 2.02
N LEU A 24 -16.14 -7.54 2.62
CA LEU A 24 -15.34 -7.78 3.81
C LEU A 24 -16.20 -8.30 4.98
N ALA A 25 -16.01 -9.55 5.34
CA ALA A 25 -16.56 -10.15 6.55
C ALA A 25 -15.63 -9.86 7.73
N ALA A 26 -16.09 -9.05 8.69
CA ALA A 26 -15.25 -8.67 9.82
C ALA A 26 -15.83 -9.15 11.15
N GLU A 27 -15.01 -9.81 11.96
CA GLU A 27 -15.42 -10.25 13.31
C GLU A 27 -15.56 -9.06 14.26
N PRO A 28 -16.57 -9.08 15.17
CA PRO A 28 -16.78 -7.98 16.11
C PRO A 28 -15.56 -7.64 16.96
N ALA A 29 -14.78 -8.64 17.39
CA ALA A 29 -13.56 -8.45 18.18
C ALA A 29 -12.49 -7.70 17.40
N ALA A 30 -12.24 -8.09 16.14
CA ALA A 30 -11.28 -7.45 15.26
C ALA A 30 -11.68 -5.99 14.93
N LEU A 31 -12.98 -5.77 14.66
CA LEU A 31 -13.50 -4.40 14.46
C LEU A 31 -13.30 -3.54 15.70
N ALA A 32 -13.57 -4.08 16.89
CA ALA A 32 -13.37 -3.36 18.14
C ALA A 32 -11.88 -3.06 18.39
N ALA A 33 -10.98 -4.00 18.11
CA ALA A 33 -9.55 -3.81 18.27
C ALA A 33 -9.00 -2.74 17.31
N ALA A 34 -9.39 -2.77 16.03
CA ALA A 34 -8.99 -1.77 15.05
C ALA A 34 -9.55 -0.37 15.39
N ARG A 35 -10.82 -0.29 15.87
CA ARG A 35 -11.40 0.97 16.33
C ARG A 35 -10.65 1.54 17.53
N ARG A 36 -10.28 0.71 18.50
CA ARG A 36 -9.45 1.17 19.65
C ARG A 36 -8.13 1.78 19.19
N SER A 37 -7.46 1.20 18.19
CA SER A 37 -6.24 1.80 17.61
C SER A 37 -6.53 3.19 17.03
N LEU A 38 -7.55 3.30 16.19
CA LEU A 38 -7.95 4.58 15.58
C LEU A 38 -8.36 5.63 16.61
N ASP A 39 -9.05 5.22 17.66
CA ASP A 39 -9.55 6.13 18.69
C ASP A 39 -8.47 6.55 19.70
N SER A 40 -7.48 5.68 19.96
CA SER A 40 -6.41 5.95 20.92
C SER A 40 -5.23 6.70 20.33
N CYS A 41 -4.86 6.42 19.07
CA CYS A 41 -3.66 6.97 18.46
C CYS A 41 -3.88 7.58 17.05
N GLY A 42 -5.10 7.56 16.54
CA GLY A 42 -5.43 8.12 15.23
C GLY A 42 -4.92 7.32 14.03
N LEU A 43 -4.31 6.16 14.23
CA LEU A 43 -3.70 5.37 13.18
C LEU A 43 -4.10 3.89 13.25
N LEU A 44 -4.24 3.28 12.06
CA LEU A 44 -4.31 1.85 11.84
C LEU A 44 -3.34 1.50 10.71
N LEU A 45 -2.46 0.53 10.91
CA LEU A 45 -1.52 0.08 9.88
C LEU A 45 -2.15 -1.06 9.07
N LEU A 46 -1.86 -1.10 7.77
CA LEU A 46 -2.21 -2.20 6.86
C LEU A 46 -0.95 -2.63 6.12
N GLY A 47 -0.53 -3.86 6.37
CA GLY A 47 0.62 -4.47 5.69
C GLY A 47 0.19 -5.21 4.43
N GLU A 48 0.78 -4.85 3.28
CA GLU A 48 0.47 -5.47 1.99
C GLU A 48 1.68 -6.08 1.31
N MET A 49 1.45 -7.03 0.41
CA MET A 49 2.43 -7.45 -0.60
C MET A 49 2.22 -6.62 -1.85
N HIS A 50 3.18 -5.76 -2.20
CA HIS A 50 3.08 -4.90 -3.37
C HIS A 50 2.77 -5.66 -4.66
N GLY A 51 2.05 -5.02 -5.58
CA GLY A 51 1.74 -5.57 -6.88
C GLY A 51 0.65 -6.62 -6.93
N VAL A 52 -0.18 -6.72 -5.90
CA VAL A 52 -1.42 -7.51 -5.87
C VAL A 52 -2.58 -6.62 -6.29
N ARG A 53 -3.37 -7.09 -7.28
CA ARG A 53 -4.51 -6.35 -7.86
C ARG A 53 -5.61 -6.05 -6.83
N GLU A 54 -5.79 -6.94 -5.88
CA GLU A 54 -6.85 -6.85 -4.87
C GLU A 54 -6.52 -5.88 -3.73
N ASN A 55 -5.25 -5.51 -3.52
CA ASN A 55 -4.85 -4.61 -2.42
C ASN A 55 -5.62 -3.29 -2.39
N PRO A 56 -5.77 -2.52 -3.48
CA PRO A 56 -6.56 -1.29 -3.46
C PRO A 56 -8.04 -1.53 -3.10
N LEU A 57 -8.60 -2.69 -3.45
CA LEU A 57 -9.97 -3.06 -3.05
C LEU A 57 -10.04 -3.37 -1.55
N VAL A 58 -9.02 -4.03 -0.98
CA VAL A 58 -8.88 -4.23 0.48
C VAL A 58 -8.78 -2.89 1.20
N ILE A 59 -7.91 -1.97 0.72
CA ILE A 59 -7.78 -0.61 1.26
C ILE A 59 -9.16 0.07 1.29
N ARG A 60 -9.88 0.05 0.17
CA ARG A 60 -11.24 0.61 0.06
C ARG A 60 -12.20 -0.01 1.07
N ALA A 61 -12.23 -1.34 1.16
CA ALA A 61 -13.12 -2.07 2.08
C ALA A 61 -12.82 -1.74 3.55
N VAL A 62 -11.55 -1.69 3.94
CA VAL A 62 -11.13 -1.31 5.29
C VAL A 62 -11.51 0.14 5.58
N MET A 63 -11.25 1.08 4.66
CA MET A 63 -11.65 2.48 4.84
C MET A 63 -13.17 2.62 5.02
N GLN A 64 -13.97 1.88 4.25
CA GLN A 64 -15.44 1.86 4.38
C GLN A 64 -15.89 1.29 5.72
N ALA A 65 -15.35 0.15 6.15
CA ALA A 65 -15.71 -0.52 7.41
C ALA A 65 -15.48 0.37 8.65
N PHE A 66 -14.51 1.28 8.58
CA PHE A 66 -14.17 2.19 9.67
C PHE A 66 -14.57 3.65 9.42
N GLY A 67 -15.19 3.97 8.29
CA GLY A 67 -15.61 5.34 7.95
C GLY A 67 -14.44 6.31 7.80
N LEU A 68 -13.30 5.85 7.23
CA LEU A 68 -12.09 6.64 7.13
C LEU A 68 -12.10 7.54 5.88
N THR A 69 -11.62 8.76 6.05
CA THR A 69 -11.43 9.75 4.99
C THR A 69 -9.97 10.18 4.82
N SER A 70 -9.06 9.63 5.63
CA SER A 70 -7.61 9.87 5.54
C SER A 70 -6.88 8.57 5.27
N LEU A 71 -6.04 8.56 4.24
CA LEU A 71 -5.25 7.43 3.75
C LEU A 71 -3.80 7.86 3.61
N ALA A 72 -2.89 7.14 4.27
CA ALA A 72 -1.45 7.33 4.09
C ALA A 72 -0.87 6.17 3.28
N LEU A 73 -0.03 6.46 2.28
CA LEU A 73 0.55 5.48 1.36
C LEU A 73 2.08 5.55 1.38
N GLU A 74 2.74 4.39 1.33
CA GLU A 74 4.20 4.25 1.13
C GLU A 74 4.60 4.65 -0.30
N TRP A 75 4.22 5.85 -0.69
CA TRP A 75 4.59 6.43 -1.97
C TRP A 75 5.53 7.61 -1.76
N PRO A 76 6.41 7.91 -2.75
CA PRO A 76 7.26 9.10 -2.69
C PRO A 76 6.44 10.38 -2.52
N ASP A 77 6.81 11.22 -1.56
CA ASP A 77 6.12 12.49 -1.26
C ASP A 77 6.18 13.48 -2.42
N GLU A 78 7.15 13.35 -3.32
CA GLU A 78 7.25 14.12 -4.57
C GLU A 78 6.08 13.88 -5.52
N LEU A 79 5.34 12.78 -5.38
CA LEU A 79 4.12 12.49 -6.13
C LEU A 79 2.88 13.25 -5.61
N ALA A 80 2.98 13.96 -4.50
CA ALA A 80 1.83 14.66 -3.91
C ALA A 80 1.11 15.63 -4.88
N PRO A 81 1.79 16.40 -5.75
CA PRO A 81 1.10 17.22 -6.75
C PRO A 81 0.29 16.41 -7.77
N VAL A 82 0.85 15.26 -8.21
CA VAL A 82 0.20 14.35 -9.18
C VAL A 82 -1.05 13.72 -8.56
N VAL A 83 -0.95 13.26 -7.32
CA VAL A 83 -2.08 12.66 -6.58
C VAL A 83 -3.16 13.71 -6.33
N ARG A 84 -2.81 14.92 -5.90
CA ARG A 84 -3.80 16.01 -5.72
C ARG A 84 -4.55 16.35 -7.01
N ALA A 85 -3.86 16.41 -8.14
CA ALA A 85 -4.49 16.64 -9.44
C ALA A 85 -5.49 15.53 -9.80
N LEU A 86 -5.10 14.25 -9.58
CA LEU A 86 -5.99 13.11 -9.76
C LEU A 86 -7.24 13.20 -8.89
N LEU A 87 -7.08 13.51 -7.60
CA LEU A 87 -8.21 13.67 -6.66
C LEU A 87 -9.13 14.83 -7.03
N ALA A 88 -8.61 15.86 -7.71
CA ALA A 88 -9.38 16.96 -8.28
C ALA A 88 -10.04 16.60 -9.64
N GLY A 89 -9.97 15.35 -10.08
CA GLY A 89 -10.55 14.86 -11.33
C GLY A 89 -9.74 15.24 -12.59
N GLN A 90 -8.49 15.67 -12.43
CA GLN A 90 -7.59 15.93 -13.56
C GLN A 90 -6.93 14.64 -14.04
N PRO A 91 -6.58 14.54 -15.32
CA PRO A 91 -5.81 13.40 -15.83
C PRO A 91 -4.49 13.23 -15.05
N LEU A 92 -4.08 11.98 -14.86
CA LEU A 92 -2.79 11.65 -14.23
C LEU A 92 -1.64 12.24 -15.08
N ALA A 93 -0.85 13.12 -14.48
CA ALA A 93 0.32 13.67 -15.13
C ALA A 93 1.49 12.68 -15.12
N ASP A 94 2.32 12.70 -16.16
CA ASP A 94 3.55 11.90 -16.18
C ASP A 94 4.53 12.38 -15.11
N HIS A 95 5.10 11.45 -14.37
CA HIS A 95 6.12 11.72 -13.36
C HIS A 95 7.11 10.55 -13.28
N PRO A 96 8.44 10.79 -13.22
CA PRO A 96 9.43 9.72 -13.22
C PRO A 96 9.22 8.66 -12.13
N LEU A 97 8.79 9.05 -10.94
CA LEU A 97 8.58 8.16 -9.80
C LEU A 97 7.33 7.26 -9.93
N LEU A 98 6.43 7.53 -10.88
CA LEU A 98 5.34 6.58 -11.20
C LEU A 98 5.88 5.27 -11.78
N TRP A 99 7.04 5.31 -12.46
CA TRP A 99 7.56 4.22 -13.27
C TRP A 99 8.52 3.29 -12.51
N GLY A 100 8.41 3.24 -11.18
CA GLY A 100 9.30 2.44 -10.33
C GLY A 100 9.22 0.94 -10.59
N GLY A 101 8.06 0.42 -10.98
CA GLY A 101 7.88 -0.99 -11.35
C GLY A 101 7.91 -1.98 -10.19
N ASP A 102 7.99 -1.53 -8.95
CA ASP A 102 8.02 -2.38 -7.74
C ASP A 102 6.64 -2.83 -7.26
N GLY A 103 5.56 -2.32 -7.87
CA GLY A 103 4.19 -2.70 -7.55
C GLY A 103 3.52 -1.89 -6.43
N ARG A 104 4.21 -0.91 -5.82
CA ARG A 104 3.59 0.00 -4.84
C ARG A 104 2.51 0.87 -5.46
N ILE A 105 2.74 1.33 -6.68
CA ILE A 105 1.81 2.15 -7.45
C ILE A 105 1.23 1.29 -8.55
N THR A 106 -0.09 1.09 -8.53
CA THR A 106 -0.80 0.28 -9.53
C THR A 106 -1.97 1.04 -10.13
N ALA A 107 -2.45 0.62 -11.28
CA ALA A 107 -3.67 1.16 -11.89
C ALA A 107 -4.86 1.10 -10.92
N GLY A 108 -5.00 0.00 -10.17
CA GLY A 108 -6.06 -0.17 -9.19
C GLY A 108 -6.01 0.82 -8.02
N HIS A 109 -4.82 1.15 -7.52
CA HIS A 109 -4.69 2.18 -6.49
C HIS A 109 -5.21 3.54 -6.98
N LEU A 110 -4.81 3.96 -8.18
CA LEU A 110 -5.23 5.24 -8.75
C LEU A 110 -6.74 5.24 -9.08
N ALA A 111 -7.29 4.13 -9.56
CA ALA A 111 -8.72 3.98 -9.80
C ALA A 111 -9.54 4.11 -8.50
N VAL A 112 -9.12 3.44 -7.42
CA VAL A 112 -9.78 3.51 -6.11
C VAL A 112 -9.68 4.93 -5.53
N LEU A 113 -8.52 5.60 -5.62
CA LEU A 113 -8.36 6.98 -5.17
C LEU A 113 -9.30 7.92 -5.93
N ALA A 114 -9.37 7.80 -7.27
CA ALA A 114 -10.25 8.61 -8.10
C ALA A 114 -11.74 8.35 -7.82
N GLU A 115 -12.14 7.11 -7.56
CA GLU A 115 -13.51 6.76 -7.17
C GLU A 115 -13.86 7.33 -5.79
N ARG A 116 -12.99 7.15 -4.81
CA ARG A 116 -13.20 7.62 -3.44
C ARG A 116 -13.30 9.15 -3.36
N SER A 117 -12.48 9.88 -4.13
CA SER A 117 -12.54 11.35 -4.17
C SER A 117 -13.87 11.89 -4.72
N LYS A 118 -14.49 11.15 -5.65
CA LYS A 118 -15.84 11.49 -6.18
C LYS A 118 -16.95 11.19 -5.17
N ALA A 119 -16.76 10.19 -4.32
CA ALA A 119 -17.75 9.80 -3.32
C ALA A 119 -17.78 10.71 -2.08
N GLY A 120 -16.71 11.47 -1.82
CA GLY A 120 -16.61 12.38 -0.68
C GLY A 120 -15.18 12.83 -0.38
N PRO A 121 -14.96 13.54 0.72
CA PRO A 121 -13.63 14.03 1.07
C PRO A 121 -12.66 12.86 1.27
N LEU A 122 -11.47 12.99 0.67
CA LEU A 122 -10.37 12.05 0.82
C LEU A 122 -9.06 12.83 0.98
N GLU A 123 -8.43 12.70 2.14
CA GLU A 123 -7.07 13.16 2.38
C GLU A 123 -6.09 12.03 2.06
N VAL A 124 -5.06 12.33 1.26
CA VAL A 124 -4.00 11.36 0.94
C VAL A 124 -2.65 11.90 1.39
N ILE A 125 -1.97 11.14 2.22
CA ILE A 125 -0.66 11.43 2.79
C ILE A 125 0.35 10.49 2.13
N LEU A 126 1.42 11.02 1.56
CA LEU A 126 2.53 10.23 1.02
C LEU A 126 3.70 10.32 2.00
N PHE A 127 4.24 9.17 2.41
CA PHE A 127 5.22 9.18 3.50
C PHE A 127 6.56 8.49 3.18
N ASP A 128 6.75 7.97 1.97
CA ASP A 128 8.09 7.57 1.49
C ASP A 128 8.82 8.79 0.90
N GLY A 129 10.06 8.65 0.54
CA GLY A 129 10.84 9.71 -0.08
C GLY A 129 12.14 9.18 -0.63
N VAL A 130 12.90 10.04 -1.29
CA VAL A 130 14.19 9.67 -1.86
C VAL A 130 15.10 9.16 -0.75
N ILE A 131 15.54 7.91 -0.90
CA ILE A 131 16.46 7.27 0.03
C ILE A 131 17.84 7.86 -0.17
N GLY A 132 18.44 8.37 0.90
CA GLY A 132 19.85 8.82 0.90
C GLY A 132 20.78 7.63 0.61
N ALA A 133 21.83 7.87 -0.17
CA ALA A 133 22.84 6.86 -0.40
C ALA A 133 23.44 6.40 0.95
N GLY A 134 23.49 5.07 1.15
CA GLY A 134 24.04 4.46 2.37
C GLY A 134 23.05 4.34 3.55
N TRP A 135 21.79 4.68 3.39
CA TRP A 135 20.82 4.47 4.47
C TRP A 135 20.58 2.97 4.71
N SER A 136 20.56 2.60 6.00
CA SER A 136 20.10 1.28 6.41
C SER A 136 18.59 1.16 6.29
N TRP A 137 18.08 -0.07 6.32
CA TRP A 137 16.66 -0.36 6.39
C TRP A 137 15.96 0.45 7.50
N SER A 138 16.46 0.35 8.73
CA SER A 138 15.85 1.04 9.88
C SER A 138 15.90 2.58 9.77
N GLN A 139 16.91 3.16 9.14
CA GLN A 139 16.97 4.62 8.92
C GLN A 139 15.90 5.08 7.91
N ARG A 140 15.66 4.27 6.86
CA ARG A 140 14.55 4.53 5.93
C ARG A 140 13.22 4.47 6.65
N ASP A 141 12.99 3.42 7.42
CA ASP A 141 11.74 3.20 8.16
C ASP A 141 11.49 4.28 9.21
N GLU A 142 12.52 4.74 9.90
CA GLU A 142 12.43 5.88 10.82
C GLU A 142 12.05 7.18 10.09
N ALA A 143 12.61 7.42 8.91
CA ALA A 143 12.26 8.59 8.11
C ALA A 143 10.81 8.53 7.62
N MET A 144 10.34 7.36 7.14
CA MET A 144 8.95 7.13 6.76
C MET A 144 8.01 7.32 7.96
N ALA A 145 8.33 6.77 9.13
CA ALA A 145 7.55 6.94 10.35
C ALA A 145 7.40 8.41 10.75
N ARG A 146 8.48 9.19 10.65
CA ARG A 146 8.46 10.63 10.93
C ARG A 146 7.53 11.38 10.00
N ARG A 147 7.59 11.11 8.68
CA ARG A 147 6.68 11.74 7.70
C ARG A 147 5.23 11.34 7.95
N LEU A 148 4.95 10.05 8.17
CA LEU A 148 3.62 9.55 8.50
C LEU A 148 3.06 10.26 9.74
N LEU A 149 3.81 10.35 10.81
CA LEU A 149 3.39 10.99 12.07
C LEU A 149 3.18 12.50 11.94
N THR A 150 3.96 13.16 11.09
CA THR A 150 3.80 14.59 10.78
C THR A 150 2.53 14.83 9.96
N GLY A 151 2.28 13.98 8.96
CA GLY A 151 1.13 14.12 8.06
C GLY A 151 -0.20 13.67 8.67
N SER A 152 -0.18 12.78 9.68
CA SER A 152 -1.39 12.25 10.32
C SER A 152 -1.46 12.62 11.80
N PRO A 153 -2.07 13.75 12.17
CA PRO A 153 -2.21 14.13 13.58
C PRO A 153 -3.05 13.10 14.36
N PRO A 154 -2.88 12.99 15.71
CA PRO A 154 -3.61 12.00 16.52
C PRO A 154 -5.13 12.11 16.45
N THR A 155 -5.64 13.28 16.08
CA THR A 155 -7.08 13.54 15.91
C THR A 155 -7.61 13.06 14.54
N ALA A 156 -6.76 12.83 13.55
CA ALA A 156 -7.14 12.24 12.29
C ALA A 156 -7.26 10.70 12.45
N ARG A 157 -8.29 10.12 11.84
CA ARG A 157 -8.43 8.65 11.79
C ARG A 157 -7.91 8.18 10.44
N THR A 158 -6.64 7.75 10.40
CA THR A 158 -5.91 7.47 9.16
C THR A 158 -5.61 5.97 9.04
N LEU A 159 -5.87 5.41 7.86
CA LEU A 159 -5.32 4.11 7.44
C LEU A 159 -3.94 4.35 6.80
N ALA A 160 -2.90 3.77 7.37
CA ALA A 160 -1.55 3.85 6.79
C ALA A 160 -1.18 2.50 6.17
N VAL A 161 -0.86 2.51 4.87
CA VAL A 161 -0.59 1.32 4.05
C VAL A 161 0.88 1.31 3.65
N ALA A 162 1.54 0.20 3.94
CA ALA A 162 2.93 -0.03 3.53
C ALA A 162 3.15 -1.51 3.22
N GLY A 163 4.29 -1.81 2.61
CA GLY A 163 4.74 -3.20 2.45
C GLY A 163 4.80 -3.91 3.80
N ASN A 164 4.37 -5.17 3.83
CA ASN A 164 4.23 -5.99 5.05
C ASN A 164 5.53 -6.17 5.87
N ALA A 165 6.68 -5.84 5.31
CA ALA A 165 7.96 -5.82 6.03
C ALA A 165 8.15 -4.53 6.86
N HIS A 166 7.41 -3.45 6.54
CA HIS A 166 7.50 -2.14 7.20
C HIS A 166 6.48 -1.95 8.33
N THR A 167 5.39 -2.70 8.32
CA THR A 167 4.25 -2.50 9.23
C THR A 167 4.36 -3.17 10.61
N PRO A 168 5.19 -4.18 10.88
CA PRO A 168 5.29 -4.78 12.21
C PRO A 168 5.56 -3.75 13.31
N THR A 169 4.82 -3.85 14.42
CA THR A 169 4.91 -2.93 15.56
C THR A 169 6.02 -3.25 16.53
N SER A 170 6.82 -4.27 16.25
CA SER A 170 8.03 -4.69 16.98
C SER A 170 9.21 -4.87 16.02
N SER A 171 10.42 -4.92 16.56
CA SER A 171 11.62 -5.19 15.75
C SER A 171 11.58 -6.57 15.11
N THR A 172 12.14 -6.68 13.90
CA THR A 172 12.25 -7.91 13.11
C THR A 172 13.71 -8.22 12.82
N ASP A 173 13.98 -9.34 12.14
CA ASP A 173 15.34 -9.70 11.69
C ASP A 173 15.90 -8.70 10.66
N LEU A 174 15.04 -7.94 9.98
CA LEU A 174 15.43 -6.86 9.06
C LEU A 174 15.84 -5.57 9.78
N GLY A 175 15.52 -5.45 11.07
CA GLY A 175 15.80 -4.27 11.90
C GLY A 175 14.55 -3.68 12.54
N VAL A 176 14.54 -2.35 12.73
CA VAL A 176 13.41 -1.63 13.32
C VAL A 176 12.51 -1.11 12.20
N PRO A 177 11.30 -1.71 12.00
CA PRO A 177 10.39 -1.29 10.95
C PRO A 177 9.64 0.01 11.32
N LEU A 178 9.03 0.63 10.31
CA LEU A 178 8.17 1.82 10.43
C LEU A 178 7.12 1.66 11.54
N GLY A 179 6.42 0.52 11.57
CA GLY A 179 5.39 0.26 12.57
C GLY A 179 5.93 0.29 14.01
N ALA A 180 7.13 -0.27 14.24
CA ALA A 180 7.79 -0.20 15.55
C ALA A 180 8.23 1.23 15.89
N CYS A 181 8.68 2.03 14.92
CA CYS A 181 8.99 3.44 15.12
C CYS A 181 7.74 4.24 15.50
N VAL A 182 6.61 3.98 14.84
CA VAL A 182 5.33 4.62 15.15
C VAL A 182 4.82 4.18 16.53
N ALA A 183 4.90 2.89 16.87
CA ALA A 183 4.42 2.34 18.14
C ALA A 183 5.10 2.99 19.37
N ARG A 184 6.36 3.39 19.25
CA ARG A 184 7.09 4.12 20.32
C ARG A 184 6.49 5.50 20.60
N GLN A 185 5.92 6.17 19.59
CA GLN A 185 5.35 7.51 19.73
C GLN A 185 3.83 7.50 19.91
N ARG A 186 3.17 6.45 19.40
CA ARG A 186 1.72 6.23 19.51
C ARG A 186 1.43 4.82 20.04
N PRO A 187 1.59 4.61 21.35
CA PRO A 187 1.26 3.34 21.98
C PRO A 187 -0.20 2.95 21.71
N GLY A 188 -0.44 1.66 21.48
CA GLY A 188 -1.77 1.14 21.16
C GLY A 188 -2.10 1.07 19.67
N ILE A 189 -1.17 1.51 18.79
CA ILE A 189 -1.33 1.27 17.35
C ILE A 189 -1.43 -0.23 17.05
N ARG A 190 -2.31 -0.58 16.13
CA ARG A 190 -2.47 -1.95 15.65
C ARG A 190 -2.16 -2.02 14.16
N GLU A 191 -1.71 -3.19 13.77
CA GLU A 191 -1.46 -3.57 12.39
C GLU A 191 -2.51 -4.61 11.95
N ILE A 192 -3.04 -4.45 10.74
CA ILE A 192 -3.75 -5.50 10.01
C ILE A 192 -2.74 -6.12 9.05
N GLN A 193 -2.47 -7.40 9.20
CA GLN A 193 -1.65 -8.17 8.26
C GLN A 193 -2.55 -8.84 7.23
N ILE A 194 -2.27 -8.62 5.93
CA ILE A 194 -2.95 -9.37 4.87
C ILE A 194 -2.27 -10.73 4.71
N ARG A 195 -3.03 -11.81 4.93
CA ARG A 195 -2.63 -13.19 4.61
C ARG A 195 -3.25 -13.58 3.28
N TYR A 196 -2.43 -13.88 2.32
CA TYR A 196 -2.88 -14.25 0.97
C TYR A 196 -3.01 -15.77 0.85
N GLY A 197 -4.08 -16.24 0.19
CA GLY A 197 -4.34 -17.66 -0.06
C GLY A 197 -3.47 -18.27 -1.16
N GLY A 198 -2.59 -17.49 -1.75
CA GLY A 198 -1.70 -17.85 -2.85
C GLY A 198 -2.05 -17.09 -4.11
N GLY A 199 -1.23 -17.27 -5.14
CA GLY A 199 -1.45 -16.61 -6.42
C GLY A 199 -0.21 -15.97 -7.01
N ARG A 200 -0.39 -14.80 -7.59
CA ARG A 200 0.67 -14.06 -8.29
C ARG A 200 0.66 -12.58 -7.89
N PHE A 201 1.84 -11.97 -7.92
CA PHE A 201 2.01 -10.55 -7.71
C PHE A 201 3.10 -10.00 -8.62
N TRP A 202 3.11 -8.69 -8.83
CA TRP A 202 4.13 -8.01 -9.58
C TRP A 202 5.13 -7.32 -8.65
N ASN A 203 6.41 -7.62 -8.83
CA ASN A 203 7.50 -6.86 -8.22
C ASN A 203 8.69 -6.88 -9.18
N PHE A 204 8.80 -5.83 -10.01
CA PHE A 204 9.67 -5.74 -11.19
C PHE A 204 9.45 -6.85 -12.24
N LYS A 205 8.83 -7.93 -11.86
CA LYS A 205 8.44 -9.08 -12.69
C LYS A 205 7.31 -9.84 -12.02
N SER A 206 6.62 -10.65 -12.80
CA SER A 206 5.64 -11.61 -12.27
C SER A 206 6.29 -12.61 -11.32
N ARG A 207 5.68 -12.81 -10.18
CA ARG A 207 6.09 -13.78 -9.16
C ARG A 207 4.90 -14.60 -8.71
N GLN A 208 5.12 -15.90 -8.52
CA GLN A 208 4.14 -16.81 -7.95
C GLN A 208 4.55 -17.17 -6.52
N PHE A 209 3.57 -17.37 -5.65
CA PHE A 209 3.81 -17.80 -4.28
C PHE A 209 2.72 -18.75 -3.79
N ALA A 210 3.07 -19.60 -2.84
CA ALA A 210 2.13 -20.39 -2.07
C ALA A 210 1.60 -19.54 -0.90
N GLY A 211 0.29 -19.51 -0.73
CA GLY A 211 -0.33 -18.69 0.30
C GLY A 211 -0.36 -19.34 1.67
N ARG A 212 -0.76 -18.53 2.66
CA ARG A 212 -0.97 -18.95 4.06
C ARG A 212 -2.44 -18.90 4.47
N ALA A 213 -3.27 -18.10 3.76
CA ALA A 213 -4.71 -18.06 3.98
C ALA A 213 -5.41 -19.24 3.28
N SER A 214 -6.67 -19.50 3.65
CA SER A 214 -7.52 -20.41 2.89
C SER A 214 -7.73 -19.86 1.47
N ALA A 215 -7.49 -20.70 0.46
CA ALA A 215 -7.75 -20.33 -0.93
C ALA A 215 -9.27 -20.23 -1.26
N GLN A 216 -10.15 -20.49 -0.30
CA GLN A 216 -11.60 -20.46 -0.45
C GLN A 216 -12.23 -19.65 0.68
N GLY A 217 -13.27 -18.90 0.36
CA GLY A 217 -14.04 -18.13 1.32
C GLY A 217 -14.06 -16.63 1.02
N PRO A 218 -14.81 -15.85 1.83
CA PRO A 218 -14.85 -14.40 1.71
C PRO A 218 -13.54 -13.77 2.21
N VAL A 219 -13.30 -12.51 1.83
CA VAL A 219 -12.30 -11.67 2.50
C VAL A 219 -12.72 -11.47 3.95
N ARG A 220 -11.87 -11.85 4.90
CA ARG A 220 -12.24 -11.92 6.32
C ARG A 220 -11.21 -11.21 7.19
N LEU A 221 -11.70 -10.31 8.05
CA LEU A 221 -10.92 -9.66 9.11
C LEU A 221 -11.24 -10.30 10.47
N TYR A 222 -10.23 -10.80 11.15
CA TYR A 222 -10.37 -11.45 12.46
C TYR A 222 -9.14 -11.20 13.35
N GLU A 223 -9.22 -11.57 14.61
CA GLU A 223 -8.11 -11.52 15.55
C GLU A 223 -7.55 -12.93 15.74
N ASP A 224 -6.25 -13.12 15.49
CA ASP A 224 -5.51 -14.36 15.67
C ASP A 224 -4.35 -14.11 16.63
N SER A 225 -4.39 -14.75 17.81
CA SER A 225 -3.32 -14.65 18.82
C SER A 225 -2.95 -13.19 19.19
N GLY A 226 -3.92 -12.29 19.17
CA GLY A 226 -3.72 -10.88 19.47
C GLY A 226 -3.29 -10.03 18.28
N GLU A 227 -3.15 -10.59 17.09
CA GLU A 227 -2.88 -9.88 15.85
C GLU A 227 -4.16 -9.70 15.04
N LEU A 228 -4.29 -8.56 14.32
CA LEU A 228 -5.37 -8.37 13.37
C LEU A 228 -4.93 -8.94 12.02
N VAL A 229 -5.72 -9.86 11.52
CA VAL A 229 -5.44 -10.59 10.27
C VAL A 229 -6.57 -10.39 9.28
N LEU A 230 -6.22 -10.10 8.04
CA LEU A 230 -7.15 -10.06 6.92
C LEU A 230 -6.78 -11.17 5.94
N ASP A 231 -7.63 -12.19 5.85
CA ASP A 231 -7.47 -13.24 4.84
C ASP A 231 -7.99 -12.77 3.49
N LEU A 232 -7.11 -12.80 2.49
CA LEU A 232 -7.43 -12.57 1.08
C LEU A 232 -7.24 -13.90 0.32
N PRO A 233 -8.33 -14.55 -0.11
CA PRO A 233 -8.26 -15.92 -0.64
C PRO A 233 -7.37 -16.09 -1.86
N ILE A 234 -7.38 -15.12 -2.79
CA ILE A 234 -6.63 -15.17 -4.05
C ILE A 234 -5.92 -13.83 -4.27
N ALA A 235 -4.66 -13.90 -4.69
CA ALA A 235 -3.90 -12.76 -5.16
C ALA A 235 -3.67 -12.87 -6.67
N THR A 236 -4.00 -11.81 -7.41
CA THR A 236 -3.71 -11.69 -8.83
C THR A 236 -2.77 -10.52 -9.10
N GLU A 237 -2.05 -10.58 -10.22
CA GLU A 237 -1.08 -9.53 -10.55
C GLU A 237 -1.77 -8.20 -10.86
N ALA A 238 -1.28 -7.15 -10.25
CA ALA A 238 -1.69 -5.78 -10.56
C ALA A 238 -1.11 -5.30 -11.89
N VAL A 239 -1.79 -4.34 -12.52
CA VAL A 239 -1.22 -3.56 -13.63
C VAL A 239 -0.35 -2.45 -13.06
N VAL A 240 0.94 -2.49 -13.40
CA VAL A 240 1.99 -1.63 -12.85
C VAL A 240 2.65 -0.81 -13.96
N PRO A 241 2.88 0.50 -13.75
CA PRO A 241 3.66 1.31 -14.67
C PRO A 241 5.15 0.99 -14.52
N GLN A 242 5.80 0.64 -15.62
CA GLN A 242 7.23 0.36 -15.66
C GLN A 242 7.80 0.76 -17.02
N ARG A 243 8.73 1.71 -17.02
CA ARG A 243 9.47 2.03 -18.25
C ARG A 243 10.41 0.88 -18.60
N PRO A 244 10.59 0.58 -19.90
CA PRO A 244 11.65 -0.30 -20.33
C PRO A 244 12.97 0.23 -19.78
N GLN A 245 13.72 -0.62 -19.10
CA GLN A 245 15.10 -0.28 -18.75
C GLN A 245 15.85 -0.05 -20.05
N SER A 246 16.41 1.15 -20.26
CA SER A 246 17.34 1.37 -21.35
C SER A 246 18.46 0.34 -21.22
N PRO A 247 18.84 -0.38 -22.29
CA PRO A 247 19.98 -1.28 -22.23
C PRO A 247 21.17 -0.47 -21.71
N LEU A 248 21.83 -0.98 -20.68
CA LEU A 248 23.06 -0.37 -20.16
C LEU A 248 23.98 -0.08 -21.34
N PRO A 249 24.52 1.15 -21.48
CA PRO A 249 25.41 1.47 -22.55
C PRO A 249 26.58 0.48 -22.52
N GLY A 250 26.65 -0.33 -23.58
CA GLY A 250 27.66 -1.30 -23.95
C GLY A 250 28.61 -1.78 -22.87
N GLY A 251 28.35 -2.97 -22.34
CA GLY A 251 29.40 -3.76 -21.73
C GLY A 251 30.52 -3.90 -22.78
N MET A 252 31.65 -3.25 -22.54
CA MET A 252 32.90 -3.51 -23.29
C MET A 252 33.09 -5.01 -23.30
N LYS A 253 32.94 -5.61 -24.47
CA LYS A 253 33.45 -6.96 -24.70
C LYS A 253 34.94 -6.89 -24.45
N SER A 254 35.41 -7.48 -23.37
CA SER A 254 36.82 -7.75 -23.19
C SER A 254 37.21 -8.77 -24.26
N THR A 255 37.77 -8.27 -25.34
CA THR A 255 38.59 -9.09 -26.24
C THR A 255 39.94 -9.28 -25.57
N GLY A 256 40.23 -10.50 -25.17
CA GLY A 256 41.47 -10.98 -24.63
C GLY A 256 41.39 -12.48 -24.50
#